data_ef3a154e60ebd3a12e4fc2e7d06eba6a
#
_entry.id   ef3a154e60ebd3a12e4fc2e7d06eba6a
#
_cell.length_a   1.000
_cell.length_b   1.000
_cell.length_c   1.000
_cell.angle_alpha   90.00
_cell.angle_beta   90.00
_cell.angle_gamma   90.00
#
_symmetry.space_group_name_H-M   'P 1'
#
loop_
_entity.id
_entity.type
_entity.pdbx_description
1 polymer ?
#
loop_
_entity_poly.entity_id
_entity_poly.type
_entity_poly.pdbx_seq_one_letter_code
_entity_poly.pdbx_strand_id
1 'polypeptide(L)'
;LFGVQLWLFLWAPLNGLALPTSLGYFLLPLVMVLAGRLVFNERLSRLQQVATALASAGVAWELLRGAGLDWPTWLVAIGYTAYFVLRRLMRTDSLAGHWLDVLILLPVCLWFVVVTPVEPVNALSGWLAVVQTPKLHIFIPLLGVVSGIALALYMTAHRLLPLGLFGLLSYVEPILLLLAAMLLGERIQPGQEVMYFLIAAAVVVMAFEGLMQLRNKPGAS
;
A
#
# COMPACT_ATOMS: atom_id res chain seq x y z
N LEU A 1 4.45 -11.27 -9.24
CA LEU A 1 4.34 -9.82 -8.99
C LEU A 1 4.29 -9.51 -7.50
N PHE A 2 3.37 -10.10 -6.73
CA PHE A 2 3.21 -9.83 -5.29
C PHE A 2 4.52 -10.02 -4.51
N GLY A 3 5.22 -11.14 -4.70
CA GLY A 3 6.50 -11.41 -4.02
C GLY A 3 7.60 -10.40 -4.34
N VAL A 4 7.64 -9.88 -5.58
CA VAL A 4 8.60 -8.83 -5.98
C VAL A 4 8.31 -7.53 -5.22
N GLN A 5 7.03 -7.17 -5.06
CA GLN A 5 6.64 -5.98 -4.31
C GLN A 5 6.98 -6.12 -2.82
N LEU A 6 6.70 -7.28 -2.23
CA LEU A 6 7.05 -7.57 -0.84
C LEU A 6 8.57 -7.51 -0.61
N TRP A 7 9.35 -8.11 -1.53
CA TRP A 7 10.81 -8.03 -1.49
C TRP A 7 11.29 -6.58 -1.57
N LEU A 8 10.77 -5.80 -2.52
CA LEU A 8 11.17 -4.41 -2.69
C LEU A 8 10.86 -3.57 -1.45
N PHE A 9 9.68 -3.77 -0.85
CA PHE A 9 9.27 -3.08 0.38
C PHE A 9 10.26 -3.27 1.52
N LEU A 10 10.80 -4.49 1.67
CA LEU A 10 11.78 -4.81 2.71
C LEU A 10 13.21 -4.42 2.32
N TRP A 11 13.59 -4.63 1.06
CA TRP A 11 14.96 -4.43 0.59
C TRP A 11 15.31 -2.95 0.36
N ALA A 12 14.41 -2.17 -0.17
CA ALA A 12 14.71 -0.79 -0.58
C ALA A 12 15.13 0.13 0.59
N PRO A 13 14.46 0.12 1.77
CA PRO A 13 14.92 0.93 2.91
C PRO A 13 16.32 0.57 3.39
N LEU A 14 16.67 -0.73 3.35
CA LEU A 14 18.01 -1.21 3.77
C LEU A 14 19.12 -0.79 2.80
N ASN A 15 18.76 -0.42 1.56
CA ASN A 15 19.72 -0.02 0.51
C ASN A 15 19.65 1.49 0.18
N GLY A 16 19.11 2.31 1.08
CA GLY A 16 19.02 3.76 0.89
C GLY A 16 18.02 4.21 -0.16
N LEU A 17 17.08 3.34 -0.58
CA LEU A 17 16.08 3.59 -1.59
C LEU A 17 14.66 3.78 -0.99
N ALA A 18 14.57 4.12 0.30
CA ALA A 18 13.31 4.33 0.98
C ALA A 18 12.49 5.47 0.35
N LEU A 19 13.14 6.59 0.02
CA LEU A 19 12.45 7.75 -0.57
C LEU A 19 11.87 7.44 -1.96
N PRO A 20 12.62 6.91 -2.95
CA PRO A 20 12.05 6.51 -4.23
C PRO A 20 10.91 5.49 -4.10
N THR A 21 11.04 4.54 -3.17
CA THR A 21 9.99 3.54 -2.91
C THR A 21 8.72 4.18 -2.37
N SER A 22 8.84 5.09 -1.39
CA SER A 22 7.70 5.81 -0.83
C SER A 22 6.97 6.65 -1.87
N LEU A 23 7.70 7.30 -2.79
CA LEU A 23 7.10 8.01 -3.92
C LEU A 23 6.30 7.08 -4.82
N GLY A 24 6.76 5.83 -5.01
CA GLY A 24 6.01 4.82 -5.74
C GLY A 24 4.65 4.54 -5.11
N TYR A 25 4.57 4.48 -3.78
CA TYR A 25 3.30 4.32 -3.06
C TYR A 25 2.39 5.56 -3.18
N PHE A 26 2.94 6.75 -3.28
CA PHE A 26 2.13 7.95 -3.56
C PHE A 26 1.64 8.01 -5.00
N LEU A 27 2.43 7.53 -5.96
CA LEU A 27 2.03 7.43 -7.37
C LEU A 27 1.03 6.30 -7.63
N LEU A 28 1.10 5.21 -6.87
CA LEU A 28 0.29 4.00 -7.07
C LEU A 28 -1.22 4.29 -7.22
N PRO A 29 -1.89 5.06 -6.35
CA PRO A 29 -3.30 5.35 -6.49
C PRO A 29 -3.65 6.09 -7.79
N LEU A 30 -2.78 6.99 -8.24
CA LEU A 30 -2.97 7.71 -9.51
C LEU A 30 -2.85 6.79 -10.72
N VAL A 31 -1.88 5.87 -10.69
CA VAL A 31 -1.72 4.85 -11.73
C VAL A 31 -2.90 3.89 -11.73
N MET A 32 -3.45 3.53 -10.56
CA MET A 32 -4.68 2.74 -10.45
C MET A 32 -5.91 3.45 -11.04
N VAL A 33 -6.07 4.76 -10.79
CA VAL A 33 -7.12 5.58 -11.39
C VAL A 33 -7.00 5.56 -12.91
N LEU A 34 -5.79 5.75 -13.43
CA LEU A 34 -5.52 5.71 -14.86
C LEU A 34 -5.82 4.32 -15.44
N ALA A 35 -5.38 3.26 -14.80
CA ALA A 35 -5.65 1.88 -15.22
C ALA A 35 -7.15 1.55 -15.17
N GLY A 36 -7.87 1.97 -14.13
CA GLY A 36 -9.32 1.84 -14.02
C GLY A 36 -10.04 2.47 -15.21
N ARG A 37 -9.61 3.67 -15.60
CA ARG A 37 -10.18 4.38 -16.75
C ARG A 37 -9.81 3.72 -18.09
N LEU A 38 -8.55 3.33 -18.29
CA LEU A 38 -8.08 2.83 -19.59
C LEU A 38 -8.44 1.36 -19.84
N VAL A 39 -8.37 0.51 -18.81
CA VAL A 39 -8.58 -0.94 -18.93
C VAL A 39 -10.03 -1.33 -18.68
N PHE A 40 -10.67 -0.70 -17.69
CA PHE A 40 -12.03 -1.05 -17.27
C PHE A 40 -13.09 -0.02 -17.70
N ASN A 41 -12.71 1.05 -18.41
CA ASN A 41 -13.61 2.15 -18.81
C ASN A 41 -14.36 2.76 -17.61
N GLU A 42 -13.75 2.77 -16.43
CA GLU A 42 -14.35 3.36 -15.24
C GLU A 42 -14.53 4.87 -15.40
N ARG A 43 -15.69 5.38 -14.99
CA ARG A 43 -15.97 6.82 -15.01
C ARG A 43 -15.85 7.37 -13.59
N LEU A 44 -14.96 8.34 -13.42
CA LEU A 44 -14.82 9.04 -12.16
C LEU A 44 -15.98 10.02 -11.97
N SER A 45 -16.52 10.06 -10.75
CA SER A 45 -17.44 11.11 -10.34
C SER A 45 -16.72 12.47 -10.32
N ARG A 46 -17.48 13.57 -10.21
CA ARG A 46 -16.86 14.91 -10.07
C ARG A 46 -15.99 15.04 -8.83
N LEU A 47 -16.40 14.45 -7.71
CA LEU A 47 -15.63 14.48 -6.46
C LEU A 47 -14.36 13.62 -6.57
N GLN A 48 -14.42 12.47 -7.22
CA GLN A 48 -13.25 11.63 -7.52
C GLN A 48 -12.25 12.36 -8.44
N GLN A 49 -12.74 13.13 -9.41
CA GLN A 49 -11.87 13.96 -10.26
C GLN A 49 -11.16 15.05 -9.44
N VAL A 50 -11.87 15.70 -8.51
CA VAL A 50 -11.26 16.68 -7.59
C VAL A 50 -10.22 16.03 -6.70
N ALA A 51 -10.53 14.87 -6.09
CA ALA A 51 -9.60 14.12 -5.26
C ALA A 51 -8.34 13.71 -6.05
N THR A 52 -8.53 13.23 -7.30
CA THR A 52 -7.41 12.88 -8.18
C THR A 52 -6.55 14.11 -8.50
N ALA A 53 -7.16 15.26 -8.77
CA ALA A 53 -6.42 16.49 -9.04
C ALA A 53 -5.62 16.97 -7.83
N LEU A 54 -6.21 16.94 -6.62
CA LEU A 54 -5.51 17.25 -5.37
C LEU A 54 -4.33 16.33 -5.12
N ALA A 55 -4.54 15.02 -5.24
CA ALA A 55 -3.47 14.04 -5.06
C ALA A 55 -2.36 14.21 -6.10
N SER A 56 -2.72 14.45 -7.37
CA SER A 56 -1.75 14.73 -8.45
C SER A 56 -0.92 15.99 -8.17
N ALA A 57 -1.55 17.04 -7.64
CA ALA A 57 -0.84 18.26 -7.25
C ALA A 57 0.13 18.01 -6.09
N GLY A 58 -0.25 17.18 -5.10
CA GLY A 58 0.61 16.78 -3.99
C GLY A 58 1.85 16.01 -4.45
N VAL A 59 1.65 15.02 -5.33
CA VAL A 59 2.75 14.25 -5.91
C VAL A 59 3.64 15.13 -6.78
N ALA A 60 3.04 15.97 -7.62
CA ALA A 60 3.80 16.91 -8.47
C ALA A 60 4.65 17.87 -7.62
N TRP A 61 4.13 18.36 -6.50
CA TRP A 61 4.89 19.19 -5.57
C TRP A 61 6.15 18.48 -5.07
N GLU A 62 6.04 17.22 -4.66
CA GLU A 62 7.19 16.45 -4.17
C GLU A 62 8.22 16.18 -5.29
N LEU A 63 7.76 15.90 -6.50
CA LEU A 63 8.62 15.74 -7.67
C LEU A 63 9.38 17.02 -8.02
N LEU A 64 8.73 18.18 -7.95
CA LEU A 64 9.37 19.50 -8.21
C LEU A 64 10.43 19.85 -7.16
N ARG A 65 10.36 19.26 -5.98
CA ARG A 65 11.35 19.42 -4.91
C ARG A 65 12.60 18.57 -5.08
N GLY A 66 12.69 17.79 -6.14
CA GLY A 66 13.85 16.98 -6.45
C GLY A 66 13.74 15.53 -5.96
N ALA A 67 12.56 15.07 -5.58
CA ALA A 67 12.32 13.65 -5.35
C ALA A 67 12.49 12.90 -6.68
N GLY A 68 13.54 12.08 -6.79
CA GLY A 68 13.87 11.35 -8.00
C GLY A 68 12.83 10.27 -8.35
N LEU A 69 12.53 10.13 -9.63
CA LEU A 69 11.73 9.02 -10.18
C LEU A 69 12.64 7.83 -10.51
N ASP A 70 13.27 7.26 -9.50
CA ASP A 70 14.13 6.11 -9.66
C ASP A 70 13.34 4.82 -9.94
N TRP A 71 14.02 3.76 -10.36
CA TRP A 71 13.39 2.50 -10.74
C TRP A 71 12.45 1.89 -9.66
N PRO A 72 12.72 2.02 -8.32
CA PRO A 72 11.78 1.50 -7.33
C PRO A 72 10.44 2.21 -7.35
N THR A 73 10.42 3.52 -7.63
CA THR A 73 9.18 4.32 -7.77
C THR A 73 8.25 3.71 -8.82
N TRP A 74 8.80 3.43 -10.01
CA TRP A 74 8.03 2.83 -11.10
C TRP A 74 7.65 1.38 -10.84
N LEU A 75 8.54 0.61 -10.23
CA LEU A 75 8.27 -0.78 -9.90
C LEU A 75 7.13 -0.91 -8.89
N VAL A 76 7.05 -0.03 -7.89
CA VAL A 76 5.92 0.02 -6.95
C VAL A 76 4.65 0.44 -7.69
N ALA A 77 4.64 1.60 -8.32
CA ALA A 77 3.43 2.19 -8.89
C ALA A 77 2.83 1.33 -10.00
N ILE A 78 3.65 0.84 -10.93
CA ILE A 78 3.20 0.03 -12.05
C ILE A 78 3.02 -1.43 -11.62
N GLY A 79 3.93 -1.97 -10.81
CA GLY A 79 3.91 -3.39 -10.43
C GLY A 79 2.70 -3.77 -9.59
N TYR A 80 2.32 -2.97 -8.58
CA TYR A 80 1.07 -3.19 -7.84
C TYR A 80 -0.16 -2.98 -8.72
N THR A 81 -0.19 -1.92 -9.53
CA THR A 81 -1.30 -1.70 -10.45
C THR A 81 -1.47 -2.87 -11.41
N ALA A 82 -0.38 -3.36 -12.00
CA ALA A 82 -0.41 -4.53 -12.89
C ALA A 82 -0.90 -5.78 -12.16
N TYR A 83 -0.48 -5.99 -10.90
CA TYR A 83 -0.97 -7.09 -10.08
C TYR A 83 -2.49 -7.04 -9.90
N PHE A 84 -3.06 -5.90 -9.53
CA PHE A 84 -4.50 -5.76 -9.32
C PHE A 84 -5.30 -5.84 -10.61
N VAL A 85 -4.79 -5.23 -11.70
CA VAL A 85 -5.41 -5.33 -13.03
C VAL A 85 -5.46 -6.78 -13.51
N LEU A 86 -4.33 -7.50 -13.44
CA LEU A 86 -4.26 -8.89 -13.86
C LEU A 86 -5.19 -9.78 -13.04
N ARG A 87 -5.20 -9.63 -11.72
CA ARG A 87 -6.10 -10.38 -10.85
C ARG A 87 -7.57 -10.17 -11.22
N ARG A 88 -7.95 -8.94 -11.50
CA ARG A 88 -9.31 -8.59 -11.88
C ARG A 88 -9.67 -9.16 -13.26
N LEU A 89 -8.76 -9.07 -14.23
CA LEU A 89 -8.95 -9.67 -15.57
C LEU A 89 -9.05 -11.20 -15.51
N MET A 90 -8.24 -11.84 -14.69
CA MET A 90 -8.25 -13.29 -14.49
C MET A 90 -9.38 -13.78 -13.58
N ARG A 91 -10.18 -12.87 -13.00
CA ARG A 91 -11.23 -13.18 -12.00
C ARG A 91 -10.69 -13.96 -10.79
N THR A 92 -9.43 -13.75 -10.43
CA THR A 92 -8.75 -14.36 -9.27
C THR A 92 -8.55 -13.37 -8.13
N ASP A 93 -9.29 -12.28 -8.13
CA ASP A 93 -9.32 -11.22 -7.13
C ASP A 93 -10.07 -11.64 -5.84
N SER A 94 -10.06 -12.93 -5.53
CA SER A 94 -10.67 -13.52 -4.35
C SER A 94 -9.66 -13.74 -3.23
N LEU A 95 -10.16 -13.88 -2.00
CA LEU A 95 -9.35 -14.30 -0.85
C LEU A 95 -8.58 -15.61 -1.13
N ALA A 96 -9.22 -16.58 -1.80
CA ALA A 96 -8.59 -17.84 -2.16
C ALA A 96 -7.36 -17.64 -3.06
N GLY A 97 -7.45 -16.72 -4.05
CA GLY A 97 -6.32 -16.39 -4.91
C GLY A 97 -5.17 -15.73 -4.14
N HIS A 98 -5.49 -14.88 -3.13
CA HIS A 98 -4.48 -14.28 -2.28
C HIS A 98 -3.82 -15.33 -1.35
N TRP A 99 -4.60 -16.24 -0.77
CA TRP A 99 -4.05 -17.36 -0.01
C TRP A 99 -3.06 -18.20 -0.82
N LEU A 100 -3.33 -18.40 -2.09
CA LEU A 100 -2.44 -19.13 -2.99
C LEU A 100 -1.12 -18.38 -3.22
N ASP A 101 -1.14 -17.04 -3.36
CA ASP A 101 0.09 -16.24 -3.43
C ASP A 101 0.94 -16.38 -2.16
N VAL A 102 0.30 -16.31 -0.98
CA VAL A 102 1.00 -16.45 0.30
C VAL A 102 1.58 -17.87 0.45
N LEU A 103 0.82 -18.91 0.09
CA LEU A 103 1.30 -20.29 0.14
C LEU A 103 2.49 -20.54 -0.79
N ILE A 104 2.50 -19.95 -1.99
CA ILE A 104 3.64 -20.07 -2.92
C ILE A 104 4.87 -19.34 -2.37
N LEU A 105 4.69 -18.23 -1.66
CA LEU A 105 5.79 -17.48 -1.06
C LEU A 105 6.32 -18.11 0.24
N LEU A 106 5.49 -18.89 0.93
CA LEU A 106 5.84 -19.47 2.22
C LEU A 106 7.18 -20.26 2.21
N PRO A 107 7.46 -21.17 1.26
CA PRO A 107 8.74 -21.86 1.21
C PRO A 107 9.94 -20.91 1.07
N VAL A 108 9.79 -19.86 0.27
CA VAL A 108 10.83 -18.84 0.06
C VAL A 108 11.08 -18.06 1.37
N CYS A 109 10.01 -17.64 2.04
CA CYS A 109 10.12 -16.94 3.32
C CYS A 109 10.75 -17.82 4.40
N LEU A 110 10.36 -19.09 4.50
CA LEU A 110 10.94 -20.04 5.44
C LEU A 110 12.43 -20.27 5.15
N TRP A 111 12.81 -20.39 3.89
CA TRP A 111 14.21 -20.48 3.48
C TRP A 111 15.01 -19.28 4.00
N PHE A 112 14.53 -18.06 3.77
CA PHE A 112 15.21 -16.85 4.25
C PHE A 112 15.32 -16.82 5.78
N VAL A 113 14.28 -17.18 6.52
CA VAL A 113 14.32 -17.25 7.99
C VAL A 113 15.40 -18.20 8.50
N VAL A 114 15.61 -19.34 7.81
CA VAL A 114 16.59 -20.34 8.23
C VAL A 114 18.02 -19.96 7.83
N VAL A 115 18.20 -19.43 6.63
CA VAL A 115 19.53 -19.28 6.01
C VAL A 115 20.13 -17.88 6.22
N THR A 116 19.29 -16.83 6.29
CA THR A 116 19.81 -15.46 6.33
C THR A 116 20.23 -15.07 7.75
N PRO A 117 21.50 -14.64 7.97
CA PRO A 117 21.92 -14.11 9.25
C PRO A 117 21.21 -12.78 9.53
N VAL A 118 20.79 -12.57 10.78
CA VAL A 118 20.17 -11.33 11.24
C VAL A 118 21.21 -10.48 11.94
N GLU A 119 21.66 -9.42 11.28
CA GLU A 119 22.48 -8.38 11.90
C GLU A 119 21.57 -7.31 12.55
N PRO A 120 21.90 -6.73 13.71
CA PRO A 120 23.17 -6.78 14.45
C PRO A 120 23.24 -7.79 15.60
N VAL A 121 22.30 -8.74 15.69
CA VAL A 121 22.24 -9.70 16.81
C VAL A 121 23.15 -10.90 16.51
N ASN A 122 24.45 -10.76 16.73
CA ASN A 122 25.46 -11.82 16.76
C ASN A 122 25.45 -12.80 15.55
N ALA A 123 25.11 -12.34 14.34
CA ALA A 123 25.05 -13.18 13.13
C ALA A 123 24.20 -14.46 13.28
N LEU A 124 23.21 -14.46 14.19
CA LEU A 124 22.28 -15.55 14.34
C LEU A 124 21.32 -15.63 13.16
N SER A 125 21.01 -16.84 12.68
CA SER A 125 19.92 -16.98 11.71
C SER A 125 18.59 -16.51 12.32
N GLY A 126 17.66 -16.05 11.48
CA GLY A 126 16.35 -15.60 11.94
C GLY A 126 15.64 -16.64 12.83
N TRP A 127 15.83 -17.93 12.54
CA TRP A 127 15.34 -19.03 13.35
C TRP A 127 15.89 -19.04 14.78
N LEU A 128 17.21 -18.88 14.93
CA LEU A 128 17.86 -18.81 16.25
C LEU A 128 17.38 -17.58 17.02
N ALA A 129 17.22 -16.43 16.36
CA ALA A 129 16.67 -15.23 16.99
C ALA A 129 15.25 -15.47 17.54
N VAL A 130 14.39 -16.17 16.78
CA VAL A 130 13.05 -16.54 17.24
C VAL A 130 13.13 -17.46 18.45
N VAL A 131 13.95 -18.52 18.42
CA VAL A 131 14.07 -19.48 19.52
C VAL A 131 14.62 -18.84 20.81
N GLN A 132 15.57 -17.91 20.67
CA GLN A 132 16.23 -17.27 21.83
C GLN A 132 15.43 -16.10 22.43
N THR A 133 14.43 -15.58 21.74
CA THR A 133 13.65 -14.42 22.18
C THR A 133 12.21 -14.80 22.46
N PRO A 134 11.82 -15.12 23.73
CA PRO A 134 10.47 -15.60 24.06
C PRO A 134 9.35 -14.64 23.63
N LYS A 135 9.62 -13.34 23.60
CA LYS A 135 8.65 -12.31 23.16
C LYS A 135 8.23 -12.52 21.70
N LEU A 136 9.12 -13.01 20.83
CA LEU A 136 8.83 -13.23 19.41
C LEU A 136 7.80 -14.34 19.20
N HIS A 137 7.71 -15.33 20.13
CA HIS A 137 6.71 -16.39 20.06
C HIS A 137 5.27 -15.87 20.17
N ILE A 138 5.06 -14.70 20.77
CA ILE A 138 3.76 -14.02 20.88
C ILE A 138 3.60 -13.00 19.77
N PHE A 139 4.62 -12.16 19.55
CA PHE A 139 4.50 -11.06 18.59
C PHE A 139 4.41 -11.52 17.13
N ILE A 140 5.10 -12.59 16.74
CA ILE A 140 5.04 -13.10 15.35
C ILE A 140 3.63 -13.64 15.01
N PRO A 141 3.00 -14.53 15.79
CA PRO A 141 1.63 -14.95 15.55
C PRO A 141 0.62 -13.79 15.60
N LEU A 142 0.77 -12.88 16.57
CA LEU A 142 -0.09 -11.71 16.69
C LEU A 142 0.01 -10.82 15.46
N LEU A 143 1.21 -10.52 15.00
CA LEU A 143 1.45 -9.79 13.76
C LEU A 143 0.83 -10.51 12.56
N GLY A 144 0.99 -11.83 12.49
CA GLY A 144 0.40 -12.66 11.43
C GLY A 144 -1.13 -12.58 11.39
N VAL A 145 -1.78 -12.65 12.56
CA VAL A 145 -3.26 -12.53 12.66
C VAL A 145 -3.73 -11.13 12.26
N VAL A 146 -3.11 -10.08 12.82
CA VAL A 146 -3.49 -8.69 12.50
C VAL A 146 -3.28 -8.39 11.03
N SER A 147 -2.11 -8.75 10.46
CA SER A 147 -1.81 -8.56 9.05
C SER A 147 -2.73 -9.38 8.14
N GLY A 148 -3.04 -10.63 8.53
CA GLY A 148 -3.96 -11.49 7.79
C GLY A 148 -5.37 -10.93 7.71
N ILE A 149 -5.90 -10.42 8.82
CA ILE A 149 -7.22 -9.76 8.86
C ILE A 149 -7.20 -8.49 8.00
N ALA A 150 -6.20 -7.62 8.18
CA ALA A 150 -6.07 -6.38 7.42
C ALA A 150 -6.02 -6.66 5.91
N LEU A 151 -5.23 -7.64 5.51
CA LEU A 151 -5.08 -8.02 4.11
C LEU A 151 -6.36 -8.65 3.53
N ALA A 152 -7.08 -9.45 4.32
CA ALA A 152 -8.38 -10.00 3.93
C ALA A 152 -9.41 -8.88 3.68
N LEU A 153 -9.46 -7.86 4.54
CA LEU A 153 -10.30 -6.69 4.37
C LEU A 153 -9.89 -5.86 3.13
N TYR A 154 -8.59 -5.66 2.93
CA TYR A 154 -8.05 -4.95 1.77
C TYR A 154 -8.40 -5.66 0.45
N MET A 155 -8.24 -6.97 0.37
CA MET A 155 -8.62 -7.76 -0.81
C MET A 155 -10.14 -7.76 -1.05
N THR A 156 -10.93 -7.77 0.02
CA THR A 156 -12.38 -7.66 -0.09
C THR A 156 -12.78 -6.29 -0.64
N ALA A 157 -12.16 -5.21 -0.16
CA ALA A 157 -12.38 -3.87 -0.67
C ALA A 157 -12.00 -3.76 -2.17
N HIS A 158 -10.84 -4.29 -2.56
CA HIS A 158 -10.41 -4.33 -3.97
C HIS A 158 -11.43 -5.04 -4.87
N ARG A 159 -12.03 -6.12 -4.40
CA ARG A 159 -13.05 -6.87 -5.15
C ARG A 159 -14.37 -6.12 -5.29
N LEU A 160 -14.78 -5.39 -4.26
CA LEU A 160 -16.08 -4.73 -4.18
C LEU A 160 -16.11 -3.35 -4.85
N LEU A 161 -14.94 -2.71 -4.97
CA LEU A 161 -14.82 -1.33 -5.45
C LEU A 161 -14.27 -1.28 -6.89
N PRO A 162 -14.65 -0.26 -7.68
CA PRO A 162 -13.94 0.08 -8.91
C PRO A 162 -12.46 0.34 -8.62
N LEU A 163 -11.56 -0.03 -9.57
CA LEU A 163 -10.10 0.05 -9.36
C LEU A 163 -9.63 1.49 -9.07
N GLY A 164 -10.18 2.45 -9.78
CA GLY A 164 -9.87 3.86 -9.56
C GLY A 164 -10.29 4.36 -8.17
N LEU A 165 -11.48 3.97 -7.70
CA LEU A 165 -11.96 4.32 -6.36
C LEU A 165 -11.12 3.62 -5.28
N PHE A 166 -10.83 2.34 -5.45
CA PHE A 166 -9.95 1.60 -4.56
C PHE A 166 -8.57 2.24 -4.44
N GLY A 167 -7.98 2.63 -5.60
CA GLY A 167 -6.72 3.36 -5.63
C GLY A 167 -6.76 4.67 -4.85
N LEU A 168 -7.80 5.50 -5.04
CA LEU A 168 -7.93 6.76 -4.29
C LEU A 168 -8.08 6.54 -2.78
N LEU A 169 -8.83 5.50 -2.37
CA LEU A 169 -8.97 5.16 -0.96
C LEU A 169 -7.66 4.63 -0.34
N SER A 170 -6.76 4.09 -1.15
CA SER A 170 -5.43 3.64 -0.67
C SER A 170 -4.57 4.80 -0.15
N TYR A 171 -4.90 6.06 -0.45
CA TYR A 171 -4.25 7.22 0.19
C TYR A 171 -4.51 7.33 1.69
N VAL A 172 -5.47 6.61 2.25
CA VAL A 172 -5.67 6.51 3.71
C VAL A 172 -4.45 5.90 4.39
N GLU A 173 -3.79 4.95 3.74
CA GLU A 173 -2.61 4.25 4.28
C GLU A 173 -1.46 5.23 4.61
N PRO A 174 -0.93 6.05 3.67
CA PRO A 174 0.14 6.98 3.99
C PRO A 174 -0.23 8.03 5.03
N ILE A 175 -1.51 8.41 5.14
CA ILE A 175 -1.97 9.32 6.20
C ILE A 175 -1.91 8.64 7.58
N LEU A 176 -2.35 7.39 7.67
CA LEU A 176 -2.26 6.62 8.91
C LEU A 176 -0.80 6.35 9.30
N LEU A 177 0.07 6.07 8.33
CA LEU A 177 1.51 5.92 8.57
C LEU A 177 2.13 7.22 9.08
N LEU A 178 1.75 8.37 8.52
CA LEU A 178 2.19 9.67 9.02
C LEU A 178 1.76 9.90 10.47
N LEU A 179 0.49 9.61 10.79
CA LEU A 179 -0.01 9.73 12.16
C LEU A 179 0.76 8.81 13.12
N ALA A 180 1.02 7.57 12.72
CA ALA A 180 1.81 6.63 13.51
C ALA A 180 3.24 7.13 13.71
N ALA A 181 3.89 7.64 12.68
CA ALA A 181 5.24 8.21 12.74
C ALA A 181 5.30 9.41 13.71
N MET A 182 4.32 10.32 13.64
CA MET A 182 4.22 11.45 14.57
C MET A 182 4.02 11.00 16.02
N LEU A 183 3.22 9.95 16.27
CA LEU A 183 3.05 9.36 17.60
C LEU A 183 4.33 8.73 18.14
N LEU A 184 5.20 8.24 17.25
CA LEU A 184 6.53 7.72 17.59
C LEU A 184 7.59 8.82 17.75
N GLY A 185 7.21 10.10 17.59
CA GLY A 185 8.09 11.25 17.75
C GLY A 185 8.83 11.69 16.49
N GLU A 186 8.52 11.08 15.33
CA GLU A 186 9.04 11.53 14.05
C GLU A 186 8.39 12.85 13.63
N ARG A 187 9.14 13.66 12.85
CA ARG A 187 8.66 14.95 12.35
C ARG A 187 8.60 14.93 10.83
N ILE A 188 7.57 15.57 10.30
CA ILE A 188 7.46 15.81 8.85
C ILE A 188 8.68 16.63 8.42
N GLN A 189 9.35 16.21 7.35
CA GLN A 189 10.47 16.96 6.80
C GLN A 189 9.99 18.30 6.21
N PRO A 190 10.77 19.38 6.35
CA PRO A 190 10.38 20.68 5.83
C PRO A 190 10.00 20.62 4.35
N GLY A 191 8.78 21.06 4.04
CA GLY A 191 8.21 21.13 2.70
C GLY A 191 7.42 19.90 2.23
N GLN A 192 7.42 18.78 2.98
CA GLN A 192 6.51 17.68 2.69
C GLN A 192 5.08 17.94 3.19
N GLU A 193 4.91 18.97 4.03
CA GLU A 193 3.61 19.34 4.60
C GLU A 193 2.57 19.58 3.52
N VAL A 194 2.98 20.21 2.41
CA VAL A 194 2.09 20.54 1.28
C VAL A 194 1.56 19.26 0.62
N MET A 195 2.42 18.27 0.38
CA MET A 195 2.03 16.99 -0.19
C MET A 195 1.04 16.27 0.72
N TYR A 196 1.37 16.11 2.02
CA TYR A 196 0.50 15.44 2.97
C TYR A 196 -0.84 16.16 3.14
N PHE A 197 -0.84 17.51 3.16
CA PHE A 197 -2.06 18.29 3.22
C PHE A 197 -2.97 18.06 2.01
N LEU A 198 -2.42 18.09 0.79
CA LEU A 198 -3.18 17.86 -0.44
C LEU A 198 -3.74 16.43 -0.52
N ILE A 199 -2.96 15.44 -0.09
CA ILE A 199 -3.43 14.05 -0.03
C ILE A 199 -4.50 13.88 1.05
N ALA A 200 -4.34 14.48 2.22
CA ALA A 200 -5.36 14.48 3.26
C ALA A 200 -6.67 15.13 2.77
N ALA A 201 -6.58 16.27 2.07
CA ALA A 201 -7.73 16.91 1.46
C ALA A 201 -8.42 16.00 0.42
N ALA A 202 -7.65 15.28 -0.41
CA ALA A 202 -8.19 14.30 -1.36
C ALA A 202 -8.97 13.18 -0.64
N VAL A 203 -8.42 12.64 0.45
CA VAL A 203 -9.09 11.61 1.25
C VAL A 203 -10.37 12.13 1.91
N VAL A 204 -10.37 13.37 2.43
CA VAL A 204 -11.57 14.00 2.99
C VAL A 204 -12.66 14.15 1.93
N VAL A 205 -12.32 14.58 0.71
CA VAL A 205 -13.27 14.66 -0.41
C VAL A 205 -13.87 13.28 -0.73
N MET A 206 -13.04 12.23 -0.72
CA MET A 206 -13.51 10.86 -0.96
C MET A 206 -14.40 10.34 0.16
N ALA A 207 -14.04 10.59 1.42
CA ALA A 207 -14.86 10.22 2.57
C ALA A 207 -16.24 10.92 2.52
N PHE A 208 -16.26 12.19 2.15
CA PHE A 208 -17.49 12.97 1.98
C PHE A 208 -18.37 12.37 0.88
N GLU A 209 -17.82 12.00 -0.27
CA GLU A 209 -18.54 11.32 -1.33
C GLU A 209 -19.14 9.99 -0.85
N GLY A 210 -18.35 9.18 -0.15
CA GLY A 210 -18.83 7.91 0.41
C GLY A 210 -20.02 8.09 1.36
N LEU A 211 -19.95 9.08 2.25
CA LEU A 211 -21.05 9.43 3.16
C LEU A 211 -22.30 9.91 2.40
N MET A 212 -22.15 10.73 1.37
CA MET A 212 -23.27 11.17 0.53
C MET A 212 -23.95 10.00 -0.19
N GLN A 213 -23.17 9.06 -0.71
CA GLN A 213 -23.70 7.88 -1.39
C GLN A 213 -24.47 6.95 -0.42
N LEU A 214 -23.98 6.79 0.81
CA LEU A 214 -24.66 6.02 1.86
C LEU A 214 -26.00 6.68 2.24
N ARG A 215 -26.03 8.00 2.35
CA ARG A 215 -27.25 8.74 2.70
C ARG A 215 -28.30 8.73 1.58
N ASN A 216 -27.86 8.66 0.32
CA ASN A 216 -28.74 8.68 -0.85
C ASN A 216 -29.19 7.27 -1.29
N LYS A 217 -28.74 6.19 -0.66
CA LYS A 217 -29.34 4.87 -0.85
C LYS A 217 -30.67 4.87 -0.10
N PRO A 218 -31.84 4.76 -0.80
CA PRO A 218 -33.12 4.58 -0.13
C PRO A 218 -33.03 3.27 0.66
N GLY A 219 -33.46 3.33 1.92
CA GLY A 219 -33.37 2.20 2.85
C GLY A 219 -33.90 0.93 2.19
N ALA A 220 -33.08 -0.10 2.19
CA ALA A 220 -33.55 -1.46 1.98
C ALA A 220 -34.36 -1.83 3.24
N SER A 221 -35.67 -1.55 3.17
CA SER A 221 -36.67 -2.13 4.04
C SER A 221 -37.09 -3.50 3.50
#